data_e55a2d01115e314fb6782ea59ba4357e
#
_entry.id   e55a2d01115e314fb6782ea59ba4357e
#
_cell.length_a   1.000
_cell.length_b   1.000
_cell.length_c   1.000
_cell.angle_alpha   90.00
_cell.angle_beta   90.00
_cell.angle_gamma   90.00
#
_symmetry.space_group_name_H-M   'P 1'
#
loop_
_entity.id
_entity.type
_entity.pdbx_description
1 polymer ?
#
loop_
_entity_poly.entity_id
_entity_poly.type
_entity_poly.pdbx_seq_one_letter_code
_entity_poly.pdbx_strand_id
1 'polypeptide(L)'
;MRPADVGRQAALLSAVSVYTVLAGAPVLWVAMMSLRTTSEISAAPYGWPSPPHWGKYASAWTTSHYGTYFWNSTVIVVSAVLALTVVGSMAAHALARYRFRSNRVVYFALFSAIIFPPQLTIISLFQVLVEYGLFNTRLGVSLVYVAIQLPLTFYILEGFFARIPQDYFDAAKIDGCSEMGVFWRLTLPIGTPAIATTVILNLIELWNEFLYAVVLVTDDDKRTLPLGIMRFLGDKLEDIGMIATGMMIAILPVILVYAFLSERLIRGMTASVLK
;
A
#
# COMPACT_ATOMS: atom_id res chain seq x y z
N MET A 1 -14.52 -40.36 -5.23
CA MET A 1 -13.84 -39.40 -6.13
C MET A 1 -13.69 -40.06 -7.49
N ARG A 2 -14.09 -39.42 -8.58
CA ARG A 2 -13.92 -39.98 -9.93
C ARG A 2 -12.43 -39.82 -10.34
N PRO A 3 -11.80 -40.81 -11.03
CA PRO A 3 -10.39 -40.74 -11.41
C PRO A 3 -10.03 -39.46 -12.22
N ALA A 4 -10.99 -38.91 -12.97
CA ALA A 4 -10.85 -37.63 -13.65
C ALA A 4 -10.65 -36.43 -12.70
N ASP A 5 -11.26 -36.46 -11.50
CA ASP A 5 -11.13 -35.38 -10.50
C ASP A 5 -9.75 -35.39 -9.85
N VAL A 6 -9.16 -36.58 -9.65
CA VAL A 6 -7.81 -36.75 -9.09
C VAL A 6 -6.75 -36.20 -10.06
N GLY A 7 -6.88 -36.52 -11.36
CA GLY A 7 -5.96 -36.01 -12.39
C GLY A 7 -6.03 -34.47 -12.52
N ARG A 8 -7.22 -33.89 -12.47
CA ARG A 8 -7.43 -32.45 -12.52
C ARG A 8 -6.84 -31.75 -11.27
N GLN A 9 -7.05 -32.33 -10.08
CA GLN A 9 -6.48 -31.79 -8.84
C GLN A 9 -4.94 -31.86 -8.85
N ALA A 10 -4.36 -32.96 -9.31
CA ALA A 10 -2.91 -33.09 -9.45
C ALA A 10 -2.32 -32.06 -10.41
N ALA A 11 -2.96 -31.85 -11.57
CA ALA A 11 -2.55 -30.84 -12.54
C ALA A 11 -2.64 -29.41 -11.97
N LEU A 12 -3.71 -29.08 -11.24
CA LEU A 12 -3.87 -27.79 -10.59
C LEU A 12 -2.79 -27.58 -9.51
N LEU A 13 -2.55 -28.59 -8.67
CA LEU A 13 -1.51 -28.50 -7.63
C LEU A 13 -0.13 -28.32 -8.24
N SER A 14 0.19 -29.04 -9.31
CA SER A 14 1.47 -28.88 -10.04
C SER A 14 1.61 -27.47 -10.62
N ALA A 15 0.57 -26.95 -11.26
CA ALA A 15 0.57 -25.59 -11.82
C ALA A 15 0.75 -24.52 -10.73
N VAL A 16 0.03 -24.65 -9.61
CA VAL A 16 0.17 -23.73 -8.45
C VAL A 16 1.56 -23.84 -7.85
N SER A 17 2.11 -25.04 -7.70
CA SER A 17 3.47 -25.23 -7.16
C SER A 17 4.54 -24.59 -8.05
N VAL A 18 4.46 -24.81 -9.37
CA VAL A 18 5.37 -24.18 -10.34
C VAL A 18 5.26 -22.65 -10.27
N TYR A 19 4.04 -22.12 -10.25
CA TYR A 19 3.81 -20.68 -10.11
C TYR A 19 4.41 -20.13 -8.82
N THR A 20 4.20 -20.81 -7.69
CA THR A 20 4.73 -20.40 -6.38
C THR A 20 6.26 -20.37 -6.38
N VAL A 21 6.90 -21.37 -6.96
CA VAL A 21 8.37 -21.40 -7.09
C VAL A 21 8.87 -20.26 -7.96
N LEU A 22 8.26 -20.05 -9.12
CA LEU A 22 8.64 -18.98 -10.06
C LEU A 22 8.44 -17.59 -9.45
N ALA A 23 7.33 -17.37 -8.74
CA ALA A 23 7.04 -16.10 -8.09
C ALA A 23 7.92 -15.86 -6.84
N GLY A 24 8.27 -16.92 -6.10
CA GLY A 24 9.12 -16.84 -4.92
C GLY A 24 10.61 -16.75 -5.21
N ALA A 25 11.05 -17.27 -6.36
CA ALA A 25 12.48 -17.36 -6.70
C ALA A 25 13.20 -15.99 -6.68
N PRO A 26 12.66 -14.88 -7.22
CA PRO A 26 13.30 -13.57 -7.12
C PRO A 26 13.47 -13.10 -5.69
N VAL A 27 12.49 -13.32 -4.83
CA VAL A 27 12.55 -12.91 -3.42
C VAL A 27 13.60 -13.72 -2.68
N LEU A 28 13.65 -15.04 -2.89
CA LEU A 28 14.68 -15.91 -2.33
C LEU A 28 16.07 -15.51 -2.83
N TRP A 29 16.21 -15.15 -4.09
CA TRP A 29 17.49 -14.71 -4.65
C TRP A 29 17.96 -13.41 -4.00
N VAL A 30 17.10 -12.39 -3.85
CA VAL A 30 17.43 -11.17 -3.12
C VAL A 30 17.77 -11.46 -1.66
N ALA A 31 17.06 -12.40 -1.00
CA ALA A 31 17.38 -12.82 0.35
C ALA A 31 18.78 -13.46 0.45
N MET A 32 19.17 -14.28 -0.53
CA MET A 32 20.53 -14.83 -0.60
C MET A 32 21.58 -13.74 -0.83
N MET A 33 21.34 -12.80 -1.74
CA MET A 33 22.24 -11.68 -2.00
C MET A 33 22.39 -10.76 -0.77
N SER A 34 21.34 -10.56 0.02
CA SER A 34 21.39 -9.72 1.23
C SER A 34 22.37 -10.23 2.30
N LEU A 35 22.71 -11.52 2.26
CA LEU A 35 23.64 -12.17 3.17
C LEU A 35 25.07 -12.30 2.61
N ARG A 36 25.35 -11.67 1.46
CA ARG A 36 26.63 -11.78 0.76
C ARG A 36 27.25 -10.40 0.53
N THR A 37 28.56 -10.32 0.42
CA THR A 37 29.28 -9.11 0.02
C THR A 37 29.16 -8.89 -1.48
N THR A 38 29.34 -7.65 -1.93
CA THR A 38 29.32 -7.30 -3.36
C THR A 38 30.37 -8.08 -4.16
N SER A 39 31.55 -8.35 -3.59
CA SER A 39 32.59 -9.15 -4.23
C SER A 39 32.18 -10.60 -4.43
N GLU A 40 31.55 -11.23 -3.43
CA GLU A 40 31.03 -12.59 -3.54
C GLU A 40 29.90 -12.70 -4.57
N ILE A 41 29.03 -11.68 -4.65
CA ILE A 41 27.94 -11.62 -5.64
C ILE A 41 28.51 -11.50 -7.04
N SER A 42 29.51 -10.63 -7.24
CA SER A 42 30.17 -10.43 -8.55
C SER A 42 30.92 -11.67 -9.00
N ALA A 43 31.55 -12.41 -8.08
CA ALA A 43 32.28 -13.65 -8.41
C ALA A 43 31.33 -14.81 -8.77
N ALA A 44 30.18 -14.90 -8.10
CA ALA A 44 29.20 -15.97 -8.32
C ALA A 44 27.77 -15.46 -8.05
N PRO A 45 27.04 -14.88 -9.04
CA PRO A 45 25.75 -14.25 -8.83
C PRO A 45 24.68 -15.13 -8.20
N TYR A 46 24.72 -16.44 -8.46
CA TYR A 46 23.79 -17.45 -7.92
C TYR A 46 24.40 -18.30 -6.80
N GLY A 47 25.57 -17.89 -6.26
CA GLY A 47 26.24 -18.62 -5.20
C GLY A 47 25.46 -18.59 -3.89
N TRP A 48 25.58 -19.65 -3.09
CA TRP A 48 25.02 -19.71 -1.75
C TRP A 48 25.84 -18.85 -0.77
N PRO A 49 25.20 -18.13 0.21
CA PRO A 49 25.94 -17.36 1.21
C PRO A 49 26.76 -18.29 2.13
N SER A 50 28.09 -18.21 2.07
CA SER A 50 28.98 -19.05 2.88
C SER A 50 30.31 -18.31 3.17
N PRO A 51 30.48 -17.77 4.39
CA PRO A 51 29.53 -17.65 5.50
C PRO A 51 28.45 -16.56 5.25
N PRO A 52 27.25 -16.67 5.86
CA PRO A 52 26.24 -15.63 5.75
C PRO A 52 26.60 -14.40 6.60
N HIS A 53 26.54 -13.21 6.01
CA HIS A 53 26.93 -11.93 6.62
C HIS A 53 25.73 -11.23 7.31
N TRP A 54 25.22 -11.78 8.41
CA TRP A 54 24.09 -11.20 9.16
C TRP A 54 24.36 -9.80 9.70
N GLY A 55 25.61 -9.43 9.95
CA GLY A 55 26.00 -8.11 10.43
C GLY A 55 25.58 -6.95 9.50
N LYS A 56 25.33 -7.24 8.22
CA LYS A 56 24.85 -6.24 7.25
C LYS A 56 23.49 -5.66 7.63
N TYR A 57 22.60 -6.45 8.19
CA TYR A 57 21.30 -5.96 8.66
C TYR A 57 21.46 -4.97 9.81
N ALA A 58 22.35 -5.23 10.76
CA ALA A 58 22.66 -4.31 11.84
C ALA A 58 23.29 -3.01 11.29
N SER A 59 24.25 -3.12 10.36
CA SER A 59 24.88 -1.97 9.72
C SER A 59 23.88 -1.15 8.89
N ALA A 60 22.99 -1.79 8.13
CA ALA A 60 21.93 -1.11 7.41
C ALA A 60 21.05 -0.31 8.36
N TRP A 61 20.62 -0.93 9.46
CA TRP A 61 19.72 -0.33 10.42
C TRP A 61 20.31 0.89 11.14
N THR A 62 21.56 0.79 11.59
CA THR A 62 22.22 1.81 12.42
C THR A 62 23.04 2.79 11.57
N THR A 63 24.03 2.29 10.85
CA THR A 63 25.03 3.11 10.14
C THR A 63 24.46 3.74 8.87
N SER A 64 23.55 3.04 8.18
CA SER A 64 22.91 3.55 6.96
C SER A 64 21.59 4.24 7.18
N HIS A 65 21.22 4.53 8.44
CA HIS A 65 20.00 5.25 8.82
C HIS A 65 18.67 4.58 8.42
N TYR A 66 18.66 3.26 8.10
CA TYR A 66 17.45 2.55 7.69
C TYR A 66 16.37 2.54 8.78
N GLY A 67 16.74 2.55 10.06
CA GLY A 67 15.81 2.71 11.17
C GLY A 67 15.02 4.03 11.09
N THR A 68 15.69 5.12 10.73
CA THR A 68 15.05 6.43 10.51
C THR A 68 14.11 6.40 9.31
N TYR A 69 14.55 5.82 8.18
CA TYR A 69 13.73 5.71 6.97
C TYR A 69 12.50 4.82 7.20
N PHE A 70 12.66 3.72 7.92
CA PHE A 70 11.56 2.84 8.32
C PHE A 70 10.51 3.59 9.16
N TRP A 71 10.98 4.37 10.14
CA TRP A 71 10.10 5.20 10.96
C TRP A 71 9.38 6.26 10.15
N ASN A 72 10.09 6.94 9.23
CA ASN A 72 9.49 7.92 8.32
C ASN A 72 8.39 7.29 7.46
N SER A 73 8.70 6.17 6.80
CA SER A 73 7.69 5.44 6.01
C SER A 73 6.49 5.05 6.86
N THR A 74 6.72 4.54 8.07
CA THR A 74 5.64 4.15 8.97
C THR A 74 4.75 5.35 9.32
N VAL A 75 5.32 6.48 9.72
CA VAL A 75 4.56 7.68 10.07
C VAL A 75 3.79 8.23 8.88
N ILE A 76 4.46 8.36 7.72
CA ILE A 76 3.85 8.89 6.50
C ILE A 76 2.70 7.98 6.03
N VAL A 77 2.95 6.69 5.92
CA VAL A 77 1.97 5.73 5.39
C VAL A 77 0.79 5.56 6.35
N VAL A 78 1.05 5.36 7.64
CA VAL A 78 -0.04 5.18 8.63
C VAL A 78 -0.91 6.42 8.71
N SER A 79 -0.31 7.63 8.75
CA SER A 79 -1.09 8.87 8.79
C SER A 79 -1.92 9.07 7.51
N ALA A 80 -1.36 8.77 6.33
CA ALA A 80 -2.08 8.84 5.07
C ALA A 80 -3.23 7.82 4.99
N VAL A 81 -2.99 6.55 5.39
CA VAL A 81 -4.02 5.50 5.39
C VAL A 81 -5.15 5.80 6.37
N LEU A 82 -4.84 6.33 7.55
CA LEU A 82 -5.87 6.77 8.51
C LEU A 82 -6.72 7.91 7.93
N ALA A 83 -6.08 8.93 7.36
CA ALA A 83 -6.79 10.04 6.71
C ALA A 83 -7.65 9.55 5.54
N LEU A 84 -7.11 8.69 4.68
CA LEU A 84 -7.85 8.06 3.56
C LEU A 84 -9.06 7.27 4.05
N THR A 85 -8.90 6.50 5.13
CA THR A 85 -9.98 5.71 5.69
C THR A 85 -11.11 6.61 6.18
N VAL A 86 -10.80 7.68 6.88
CA VAL A 86 -11.82 8.61 7.41
C VAL A 86 -12.44 9.42 6.28
N VAL A 87 -11.61 10.16 5.52
CA VAL A 87 -12.12 11.08 4.48
C VAL A 87 -12.77 10.32 3.33
N GLY A 88 -12.15 9.22 2.88
CA GLY A 88 -12.69 8.36 1.83
C GLY A 88 -14.01 7.72 2.21
N SER A 89 -14.13 7.21 3.45
CA SER A 89 -15.41 6.64 3.93
C SER A 89 -16.49 7.68 4.07
N MET A 90 -16.18 8.88 4.58
CA MET A 90 -17.14 9.98 4.67
C MET A 90 -17.62 10.44 3.29
N ALA A 91 -16.70 10.61 2.34
CA ALA A 91 -17.03 10.98 0.96
C ALA A 91 -17.89 9.90 0.28
N ALA A 92 -17.48 8.62 0.42
CA ALA A 92 -18.20 7.48 -0.13
C ALA A 92 -19.62 7.36 0.47
N HIS A 93 -19.75 7.49 1.79
CA HIS A 93 -21.05 7.49 2.45
C HIS A 93 -21.94 8.63 1.96
N ALA A 94 -21.40 9.84 1.89
CA ALA A 94 -22.16 11.01 1.45
C ALA A 94 -22.68 10.84 0.01
N LEU A 95 -21.85 10.41 -0.92
CA LEU A 95 -22.25 10.26 -2.32
C LEU A 95 -23.15 9.04 -2.56
N ALA A 96 -22.99 7.98 -1.80
CA ALA A 96 -23.84 6.79 -1.89
C ALA A 96 -25.25 7.02 -1.32
N ARG A 97 -25.41 7.90 -0.32
CA ARG A 97 -26.66 8.04 0.45
C ARG A 97 -27.43 9.31 0.17
N TYR A 98 -26.75 10.42 -0.06
CA TYR A 98 -27.43 11.71 -0.21
C TYR A 98 -27.53 12.11 -1.66
N ARG A 99 -28.73 12.50 -2.08
CA ARG A 99 -28.97 13.10 -3.40
C ARG A 99 -28.94 14.62 -3.30
N PHE A 100 -27.80 15.21 -3.62
CA PHE A 100 -27.65 16.66 -3.70
C PHE A 100 -27.36 17.11 -5.15
N ARG A 101 -27.59 18.39 -5.42
CA ARG A 101 -27.56 18.92 -6.79
C ARG A 101 -26.24 18.66 -7.53
N SER A 102 -25.11 18.67 -6.83
CA SER A 102 -23.77 18.45 -7.39
C SER A 102 -23.25 17.01 -7.23
N ASN A 103 -24.06 16.07 -6.70
CA ASN A 103 -23.63 14.68 -6.45
C ASN A 103 -22.97 14.05 -7.68
N ARG A 104 -23.62 14.17 -8.84
CA ARG A 104 -23.13 13.62 -10.10
C ARG A 104 -21.79 14.25 -10.54
N VAL A 105 -21.65 15.55 -10.36
CA VAL A 105 -20.41 16.29 -10.73
C VAL A 105 -19.25 15.85 -9.83
N VAL A 106 -19.47 15.78 -8.51
CA VAL A 106 -18.45 15.36 -7.55
C VAL A 106 -18.04 13.91 -7.80
N TYR A 107 -19.02 13.02 -8.04
CA TYR A 107 -18.76 11.62 -8.38
C TYR A 107 -17.86 11.50 -9.63
N PHE A 108 -18.25 12.18 -10.74
CA PHE A 108 -17.47 12.12 -11.97
C PHE A 108 -16.10 12.81 -11.85
N ALA A 109 -15.98 13.86 -11.04
CA ALA A 109 -14.70 14.51 -10.79
C ALA A 109 -13.71 13.54 -10.06
N LEU A 110 -14.19 12.86 -9.01
CA LEU A 110 -13.39 11.85 -8.32
C LEU A 110 -13.09 10.63 -9.20
N PHE A 111 -14.06 10.16 -9.95
CA PHE A 111 -13.88 9.02 -10.86
C PHE A 111 -12.90 9.35 -11.99
N SER A 112 -12.99 10.53 -12.60
CA SER A 112 -12.07 10.94 -13.67
C SER A 112 -10.63 11.04 -13.20
N ALA A 113 -10.38 11.36 -11.93
CA ALA A 113 -9.05 11.42 -11.37
C ALA A 113 -8.32 10.05 -11.37
N ILE A 114 -9.06 8.92 -11.39
CA ILE A 114 -8.47 7.58 -11.52
C ILE A 114 -7.88 7.34 -12.92
N ILE A 115 -8.47 7.98 -13.94
CA ILE A 115 -8.08 7.79 -15.36
C ILE A 115 -6.77 8.54 -15.65
N PHE A 116 -6.53 9.66 -14.97
CA PHE A 116 -5.32 10.44 -15.17
C PHE A 116 -4.13 9.79 -14.47
N PRO A 117 -3.00 9.57 -15.16
CA PRO A 117 -1.78 9.10 -14.51
C PRO A 117 -1.36 10.07 -13.40
N PRO A 118 -1.28 9.63 -12.13
CA PRO A 118 -0.93 10.53 -11.03
C PRO A 118 0.42 11.22 -11.23
N GLN A 119 1.34 10.59 -11.96
CA GLN A 119 2.68 11.10 -12.26
C GLN A 119 2.66 12.46 -12.97
N LEU A 120 1.62 12.76 -13.74
CA LEU A 120 1.47 14.05 -14.44
C LEU A 120 1.25 15.23 -13.47
N THR A 121 0.82 14.94 -12.25
CA THR A 121 0.53 15.98 -11.25
C THR A 121 1.75 16.35 -10.40
N ILE A 122 2.88 15.65 -10.55
CA ILE A 122 4.02 15.74 -9.63
C ILE A 122 4.61 17.17 -9.56
N ILE A 123 4.73 17.84 -10.70
CA ILE A 123 5.27 19.22 -10.77
C ILE A 123 4.32 20.20 -10.07
N SER A 124 3.03 20.07 -10.34
CA SER A 124 2.01 20.96 -9.73
C SER A 124 1.93 20.73 -8.21
N LEU A 125 1.99 19.48 -7.77
CA LEU A 125 2.01 19.14 -6.33
C LEU A 125 3.27 19.66 -5.64
N PHE A 126 4.44 19.57 -6.29
CA PHE A 126 5.68 20.16 -5.80
C PHE A 126 5.51 21.68 -5.59
N GLN A 127 4.99 22.41 -6.60
CA GLN A 127 4.77 23.85 -6.50
C GLN A 127 3.83 24.21 -5.34
N VAL A 128 2.71 23.52 -5.21
CA VAL A 128 1.75 23.69 -4.11
C VAL A 128 2.44 23.47 -2.76
N LEU A 129 3.22 22.38 -2.60
CA LEU A 129 3.91 22.13 -1.33
C LEU A 129 4.97 23.19 -1.00
N VAL A 130 5.66 23.73 -1.99
CA VAL A 130 6.61 24.84 -1.80
C VAL A 130 5.88 26.09 -1.35
N GLU A 131 4.77 26.45 -2.02
CA GLU A 131 3.97 27.65 -1.70
C GLU A 131 3.41 27.62 -0.27
N TYR A 132 2.95 26.43 0.19
CA TYR A 132 2.41 26.28 1.55
C TYR A 132 3.47 25.92 2.61
N GLY A 133 4.76 25.90 2.27
CA GLY A 133 5.83 25.57 3.22
C GLY A 133 5.82 24.11 3.69
N LEU A 134 5.19 23.21 2.91
CA LEU A 134 5.08 21.78 3.20
C LEU A 134 6.09 20.92 2.43
N PHE A 135 6.88 21.53 1.53
CA PHE A 135 7.95 20.85 0.82
C PHE A 135 8.98 20.30 1.80
N ASN A 136 9.51 19.12 1.51
CA ASN A 136 10.51 18.44 2.32
C ASN A 136 10.04 18.19 3.78
N THR A 137 8.75 17.87 3.96
CA THR A 137 8.16 17.52 5.25
C THR A 137 7.39 16.20 5.17
N ARG A 138 7.37 15.44 6.27
CA ARG A 138 6.57 14.20 6.36
C ARG A 138 5.08 14.47 6.16
N LEU A 139 4.59 15.59 6.69
CA LEU A 139 3.20 15.99 6.51
C LEU A 139 2.85 16.26 5.04
N GLY A 140 3.73 16.99 4.33
CA GLY A 140 3.55 17.26 2.89
C GLY A 140 3.46 15.97 2.08
N VAL A 141 4.36 15.01 2.31
CA VAL A 141 4.31 13.70 1.63
C VAL A 141 3.03 12.94 2.00
N SER A 142 2.62 12.93 3.28
CA SER A 142 1.38 12.27 3.70
C SER A 142 0.15 12.87 3.01
N LEU A 143 0.07 14.20 2.87
CA LEU A 143 -1.04 14.88 2.20
C LEU A 143 -1.08 14.55 0.70
N VAL A 144 0.08 14.49 0.04
CA VAL A 144 0.15 14.05 -1.36
C VAL A 144 -0.32 12.60 -1.51
N TYR A 145 0.10 11.71 -0.61
CA TYR A 145 -0.34 10.31 -0.60
C TYR A 145 -1.86 10.20 -0.42
N VAL A 146 -2.46 11.03 0.44
CA VAL A 146 -3.92 11.10 0.56
C VAL A 146 -4.55 11.58 -0.75
N ALA A 147 -4.02 12.64 -1.35
CA ALA A 147 -4.59 13.22 -2.56
C ALA A 147 -4.60 12.23 -3.74
N ILE A 148 -3.51 11.49 -3.96
CA ILE A 148 -3.39 10.55 -5.08
C ILE A 148 -4.21 9.26 -4.90
N GLN A 149 -4.41 8.80 -3.65
CA GLN A 149 -5.13 7.55 -3.37
C GLN A 149 -6.61 7.74 -3.00
N LEU A 150 -7.03 8.98 -2.72
CA LEU A 150 -8.41 9.27 -2.35
C LEU A 150 -9.43 8.85 -3.44
N PRO A 151 -9.20 9.08 -4.75
CA PRO A 151 -10.15 8.70 -5.78
C PRO A 151 -10.42 7.20 -5.82
N LEU A 152 -9.40 6.36 -5.74
CA LEU A 152 -9.54 4.91 -5.74
C LEU A 152 -10.21 4.40 -4.46
N THR A 153 -9.78 4.94 -3.31
CA THR A 153 -10.38 4.61 -2.00
C THR A 153 -11.87 4.95 -2.00
N PHE A 154 -12.22 6.16 -2.45
CA PHE A 154 -13.61 6.58 -2.60
C PHE A 154 -14.41 5.62 -3.48
N TYR A 155 -13.90 5.30 -4.66
CA TYR A 155 -14.61 4.45 -5.63
C TYR A 155 -14.93 3.06 -5.08
N ILE A 156 -13.96 2.42 -4.41
CA ILE A 156 -14.17 1.08 -3.83
C ILE A 156 -15.20 1.14 -2.71
N LEU A 157 -15.10 2.13 -1.82
CA LEU A 157 -16.00 2.27 -0.67
C LEU A 157 -17.40 2.68 -1.09
N GLU A 158 -17.55 3.60 -2.05
CA GLU A 158 -18.84 4.04 -2.58
C GLU A 158 -19.58 2.87 -3.22
N GLY A 159 -18.90 2.08 -4.06
CA GLY A 159 -19.49 0.90 -4.68
C GLY A 159 -19.98 -0.16 -3.69
N PHE A 160 -19.38 -0.24 -2.50
CA PHE A 160 -19.85 -1.10 -1.42
C PHE A 160 -21.01 -0.46 -0.64
N PHE A 161 -20.88 0.81 -0.24
CA PHE A 161 -21.89 1.50 0.57
C PHE A 161 -23.20 1.69 -0.20
N ALA A 162 -23.15 1.90 -1.52
CA ALA A 162 -24.33 1.99 -2.36
C ALA A 162 -25.21 0.74 -2.38
N ARG A 163 -24.61 -0.43 -2.07
CA ARG A 163 -25.33 -1.72 -2.01
C ARG A 163 -26.00 -2.00 -0.68
N ILE A 164 -25.75 -1.25 0.39
CA ILE A 164 -26.40 -1.43 1.67
C ILE A 164 -27.89 -1.07 1.48
N PRO A 165 -28.86 -1.95 1.82
CA PRO A 165 -30.28 -1.67 1.63
C PRO A 165 -30.74 -0.41 2.36
N GLN A 166 -31.65 0.35 1.73
CA GLN A 166 -32.16 1.60 2.30
C GLN A 166 -32.90 1.37 3.61
N ASP A 167 -33.55 0.23 3.78
CA ASP A 167 -34.32 -0.12 4.98
C ASP A 167 -33.51 -0.01 6.27
N TYR A 168 -32.20 -0.32 6.23
CA TYR A 168 -31.33 -0.16 7.40
C TYR A 168 -31.18 1.31 7.81
N PHE A 169 -31.13 2.21 6.84
CA PHE A 169 -30.99 3.65 7.09
C PHE A 169 -32.30 4.25 7.59
N ASP A 170 -33.44 3.77 7.04
CA ASP A 170 -34.77 4.22 7.45
C ASP A 170 -35.07 3.73 8.88
N ALA A 171 -34.73 2.51 9.22
CA ALA A 171 -34.83 2.02 10.58
C ALA A 171 -34.00 2.83 11.57
N ALA A 172 -32.72 3.09 11.25
CA ALA A 172 -31.84 3.90 12.09
C ALA A 172 -32.39 5.34 12.29
N LYS A 173 -33.05 5.94 11.29
CA LYS A 173 -33.71 7.24 11.40
C LYS A 173 -34.95 7.19 12.31
N ILE A 174 -35.74 6.11 12.22
CA ILE A 174 -36.88 5.89 13.10
C ILE A 174 -36.41 5.76 14.56
N ASP A 175 -35.29 5.10 14.78
CA ASP A 175 -34.64 4.96 16.10
C ASP A 175 -33.95 6.27 16.58
N GLY A 176 -34.09 7.37 15.86
CA GLY A 176 -33.59 8.70 16.24
C GLY A 176 -32.10 8.90 16.05
N CYS A 177 -31.42 8.06 15.25
CA CYS A 177 -30.01 8.28 14.93
C CYS A 177 -29.80 9.55 14.10
N SER A 178 -28.85 10.39 14.51
CA SER A 178 -28.39 11.49 13.69
C SER A 178 -27.61 10.97 12.46
N GLU A 179 -27.47 11.78 11.41
CA GLU A 179 -26.75 11.41 10.17
C GLU A 179 -25.32 10.95 10.48
N MET A 180 -24.60 11.63 11.37
CA MET A 180 -23.27 11.21 11.83
C MET A 180 -23.35 9.91 12.67
N GLY A 181 -24.43 9.72 13.43
CA GLY A 181 -24.69 8.47 14.15
C GLY A 181 -24.89 7.29 13.21
N VAL A 182 -25.59 7.49 12.11
CA VAL A 182 -25.78 6.49 11.05
C VAL A 182 -24.45 6.14 10.39
N PHE A 183 -23.59 7.12 10.11
CA PHE A 183 -22.26 6.87 9.56
C PHE A 183 -21.43 5.97 10.49
N TRP A 184 -21.29 6.37 11.77
CA TRP A 184 -20.41 5.66 12.72
C TRP A 184 -20.98 4.31 13.20
N ARG A 185 -22.30 4.21 13.41
CA ARG A 185 -22.93 3.03 14.04
C ARG A 185 -23.48 2.03 13.04
N LEU A 186 -23.74 2.44 11.80
CA LEU A 186 -24.31 1.58 10.77
C LEU A 186 -23.35 1.40 9.59
N THR A 187 -22.97 2.49 8.90
CA THR A 187 -22.23 2.40 7.64
C THR A 187 -20.83 1.84 7.83
N LEU A 188 -20.07 2.34 8.80
CA LEU A 188 -18.71 1.87 9.05
C LEU A 188 -18.66 0.40 9.51
N PRO A 189 -19.49 -0.06 10.50
CA PRO A 189 -19.50 -1.46 10.90
C PRO A 189 -19.87 -2.40 9.76
N ILE A 190 -20.92 -2.09 8.99
CA ILE A 190 -21.33 -2.91 7.84
C ILE A 190 -20.23 -2.85 6.74
N GLY A 191 -19.61 -1.68 6.55
CA GLY A 191 -18.55 -1.43 5.57
C GLY A 191 -17.19 -2.00 5.95
N THR A 192 -17.00 -2.55 7.15
CA THR A 192 -15.70 -3.05 7.64
C THR A 192 -14.95 -3.93 6.62
N PRO A 193 -15.59 -4.86 5.87
CA PRO A 193 -14.88 -5.67 4.88
C PRO A 193 -14.29 -4.84 3.73
N ALA A 194 -15.02 -3.85 3.23
CA ALA A 194 -14.55 -2.96 2.16
C ALA A 194 -13.47 -2.00 2.68
N ILE A 195 -13.66 -1.46 3.89
CA ILE A 195 -12.67 -0.61 4.55
C ILE A 195 -11.37 -1.39 4.78
N ALA A 196 -11.43 -2.61 5.28
CA ALA A 196 -10.25 -3.44 5.45
C ALA A 196 -9.51 -3.67 4.12
N THR A 197 -10.25 -3.90 3.05
CA THR A 197 -9.67 -4.07 1.70
C THR A 197 -8.95 -2.78 1.25
N THR A 198 -9.60 -1.62 1.37
CA THR A 198 -8.96 -0.34 0.97
C THR A 198 -7.78 0.02 1.84
N VAL A 199 -7.83 -0.23 3.15
CA VAL A 199 -6.69 -0.02 4.07
C VAL A 199 -5.49 -0.85 3.64
N ILE A 200 -5.69 -2.14 3.31
CA ILE A 200 -4.60 -3.02 2.90
C ILE A 200 -4.02 -2.58 1.55
N LEU A 201 -4.88 -2.28 0.56
CA LEU A 201 -4.44 -1.80 -0.75
C LEU A 201 -3.63 -0.51 -0.62
N ASN A 202 -4.16 0.49 0.08
CA ASN A 202 -3.47 1.76 0.31
C ASN A 202 -2.15 1.58 1.07
N LEU A 203 -2.12 0.69 2.07
CA LEU A 203 -0.91 0.42 2.83
C LEU A 203 0.19 -0.16 1.94
N ILE A 204 -0.14 -1.14 1.08
CA ILE A 204 0.81 -1.77 0.17
C ILE A 204 1.31 -0.75 -0.87
N GLU A 205 0.40 -0.01 -1.51
CA GLU A 205 0.73 0.97 -2.54
C GLU A 205 1.60 2.10 -1.99
N LEU A 206 1.20 2.71 -0.87
CA LEU A 206 1.91 3.83 -0.27
C LEU A 206 3.23 3.42 0.39
N TRP A 207 3.33 2.18 0.88
CA TRP A 207 4.59 1.66 1.43
C TRP A 207 5.67 1.52 0.35
N ASN A 208 5.27 1.14 -0.87
CA ASN A 208 6.17 0.96 -2.00
C ASN A 208 6.34 2.25 -2.83
N GLU A 209 5.66 3.34 -2.44
CA GLU A 209 5.73 4.57 -3.20
C GLU A 209 7.13 5.18 -3.14
N PHE A 210 7.68 5.49 -4.30
CA PHE A 210 9.04 5.99 -4.47
C PHE A 210 9.07 7.31 -5.24
N LEU A 211 8.22 7.45 -6.27
CA LEU A 211 8.33 8.52 -7.25
C LEU A 211 8.03 9.90 -6.65
N TYR A 212 6.98 9.99 -5.85
CA TYR A 212 6.67 11.24 -5.14
C TYR A 212 7.67 11.50 -4.03
N ALA A 213 8.10 10.46 -3.31
CA ALA A 213 9.09 10.62 -2.25
C ALA A 213 10.42 11.18 -2.77
N VAL A 214 10.91 10.72 -3.94
CA VAL A 214 12.19 11.21 -4.51
C VAL A 214 12.13 12.68 -4.95
N VAL A 215 10.96 13.16 -5.36
CA VAL A 215 10.78 14.56 -5.77
C VAL A 215 10.51 15.48 -4.58
N LEU A 216 9.79 14.99 -3.57
CA LEU A 216 9.28 15.81 -2.47
C LEU A 216 10.17 15.82 -1.23
N VAL A 217 11.15 14.91 -1.12
CA VAL A 217 12.05 14.79 0.04
C VAL A 217 13.49 14.95 -0.40
N THR A 218 14.15 15.99 0.11
CA THR A 218 15.56 16.26 -0.17
C THR A 218 16.47 15.90 1.00
N ASP A 219 16.02 16.11 2.23
CA ASP A 219 16.80 15.84 3.44
C ASP A 219 16.93 14.34 3.70
N ASP A 220 18.14 13.91 4.01
CA ASP A 220 18.45 12.49 4.22
C ASP A 220 17.65 11.90 5.42
N ASP A 221 17.52 12.66 6.51
CA ASP A 221 16.79 12.24 7.72
C ASP A 221 15.27 12.14 7.54
N LYS A 222 14.72 12.63 6.44
CA LYS A 222 13.29 12.61 6.11
C LYS A 222 12.92 11.56 5.06
N ARG A 223 13.92 10.90 4.47
CA ARG A 223 13.69 9.89 3.41
C ARG A 223 12.77 8.77 3.87
N THR A 224 11.95 8.29 2.93
CA THR A 224 11.19 7.04 3.08
C THR A 224 12.11 5.84 2.88
N LEU A 225 11.67 4.67 3.31
CA LEU A 225 12.44 3.44 3.21
C LEU A 225 12.79 3.06 1.75
N PRO A 226 11.86 3.10 0.77
CA PRO A 226 12.22 2.89 -0.64
C PRO A 226 13.22 3.92 -1.17
N LEU A 227 13.08 5.19 -0.79
CA LEU A 227 14.02 6.24 -1.17
C LEU A 227 15.40 6.04 -0.54
N GLY A 228 15.46 5.50 0.67
CA GLY A 228 16.70 5.20 1.37
C GLY A 228 17.62 4.20 0.66
N ILE A 229 17.05 3.33 -0.21
CA ILE A 229 17.85 2.38 -1.01
C ILE A 229 18.82 3.12 -1.94
N MET A 230 18.45 4.31 -2.44
CA MET A 230 19.33 5.13 -3.30
C MET A 230 20.65 5.54 -2.62
N ARG A 231 20.72 5.50 -1.30
CA ARG A 231 21.96 5.80 -0.56
C ARG A 231 23.09 4.81 -0.88
N PHE A 232 22.74 3.58 -1.25
CA PHE A 232 23.70 2.55 -1.62
C PHE A 232 24.12 2.60 -3.10
N LEU A 233 23.44 3.43 -3.89
CA LEU A 233 23.79 3.77 -5.27
C LEU A 233 24.75 4.98 -5.24
N GLY A 234 25.90 4.86 -4.61
CA GLY A 234 26.83 5.95 -4.42
C GLY A 234 27.87 6.08 -5.56
N ASP A 235 28.58 7.23 -5.61
CA ASP A 235 29.43 7.69 -6.72
C ASP A 235 30.60 6.77 -7.13
N LYS A 236 30.92 5.71 -6.42
CA LYS A 236 32.15 4.93 -6.69
C LYS A 236 32.03 3.40 -6.65
N LEU A 237 31.07 2.84 -5.96
CA LEU A 237 30.87 1.37 -5.90
C LEU A 237 29.42 1.10 -5.45
N GLU A 238 28.64 0.56 -6.35
CA GLU A 238 27.32 0.02 -5.98
C GLU A 238 27.50 -1.13 -4.98
N ASP A 239 27.08 -0.94 -3.73
CA ASP A 239 27.06 -2.04 -2.77
C ASP A 239 25.80 -2.89 -2.98
N ILE A 240 25.87 -3.76 -3.98
CA ILE A 240 24.78 -4.66 -4.38
C ILE A 240 24.28 -5.47 -3.16
N GLY A 241 25.21 -5.90 -2.33
CA GLY A 241 24.88 -6.65 -1.13
C GLY A 241 24.09 -5.82 -0.11
N MET A 242 24.41 -4.52 0.06
CA MET A 242 23.65 -3.61 0.94
C MET A 242 22.32 -3.20 0.32
N ILE A 243 22.26 -3.01 -1.01
CA ILE A 243 21.00 -2.78 -1.74
C ILE A 243 20.05 -3.96 -1.47
N ALA A 244 20.50 -5.20 -1.64
CA ALA A 244 19.70 -6.39 -1.36
C ALA A 244 19.27 -6.47 0.11
N THR A 245 20.14 -6.08 1.06
CA THR A 245 19.80 -6.00 2.49
C THR A 245 18.69 -4.98 2.73
N GLY A 246 18.80 -3.78 2.13
CA GLY A 246 17.78 -2.74 2.22
C GLY A 246 16.45 -3.16 1.63
N MET A 247 16.47 -3.83 0.47
CA MET A 247 15.27 -4.40 -0.16
C MET A 247 14.60 -5.44 0.74
N MET A 248 15.36 -6.32 1.40
CA MET A 248 14.80 -7.29 2.34
C MET A 248 14.16 -6.64 3.56
N ILE A 249 14.76 -5.58 4.10
CA ILE A 249 14.15 -4.79 5.18
C ILE A 249 12.84 -4.14 4.70
N ALA A 250 12.83 -3.60 3.49
CA ALA A 250 11.67 -2.91 2.94
C ALA A 250 10.50 -3.85 2.61
N ILE A 251 10.77 -5.07 2.15
CA ILE A 251 9.73 -6.04 1.76
C ILE A 251 9.08 -6.72 2.97
N LEU A 252 9.78 -6.81 4.10
CA LEU A 252 9.32 -7.54 5.28
C LEU A 252 7.95 -7.07 5.81
N PRO A 253 7.70 -5.75 5.99
CA PRO A 253 6.38 -5.27 6.43
C PRO A 253 5.26 -5.62 5.45
N VAL A 254 5.53 -5.58 4.14
CA VAL A 254 4.54 -5.95 3.10
C VAL A 254 4.18 -7.43 3.20
N ILE A 255 5.18 -8.30 3.36
CA ILE A 255 4.96 -9.74 3.57
C ILE A 255 4.14 -9.99 4.84
N LEU A 256 4.47 -9.31 5.95
CA LEU A 256 3.73 -9.44 7.21
C LEU A 256 2.28 -8.98 7.06
N VAL A 257 2.06 -7.81 6.46
CA VAL A 257 0.70 -7.32 6.19
C VAL A 257 -0.08 -8.33 5.35
N TYR A 258 0.52 -8.84 4.27
CA TYR A 258 -0.13 -9.83 3.42
C TYR A 258 -0.42 -11.13 4.16
N ALA A 259 0.52 -11.65 4.94
CA ALA A 259 0.37 -12.90 5.69
C ALA A 259 -0.77 -12.83 6.73
N PHE A 260 -0.90 -11.68 7.44
CA PHE A 260 -1.93 -11.53 8.47
C PHE A 260 -3.29 -11.08 7.93
N LEU A 261 -3.33 -10.37 6.80
CA LEU A 261 -4.55 -9.75 6.29
C LEU A 261 -5.09 -10.39 4.99
N SER A 262 -4.38 -11.33 4.38
CA SER A 262 -4.80 -12.00 3.12
C SER A 262 -6.18 -12.63 3.19
N GLU A 263 -6.54 -13.27 4.30
CA GLU A 263 -7.88 -13.84 4.48
C GLU A 263 -8.98 -12.78 4.47
N ARG A 264 -8.71 -11.59 5.03
CA ARG A 264 -9.68 -10.49 5.04
C ARG A 264 -9.83 -9.86 3.66
N LEU A 265 -8.73 -9.78 2.88
CA LEU A 265 -8.75 -9.38 1.47
C LEU A 265 -9.65 -10.30 0.65
N ILE A 266 -9.44 -11.61 0.74
CA ILE A 266 -10.21 -12.61 -0.02
C ILE A 266 -11.69 -12.52 0.33
N ARG A 267 -12.04 -12.41 1.63
CA ARG A 267 -13.43 -12.26 2.07
C ARG A 267 -14.06 -10.94 1.59
N GLY A 268 -13.32 -9.83 1.61
CA GLY A 268 -13.81 -8.53 1.13
C GLY A 268 -14.08 -8.53 -0.38
N MET A 269 -13.19 -9.15 -1.18
CA MET A 269 -13.35 -9.27 -2.63
C MET A 269 -14.46 -10.24 -3.02
N THR A 270 -14.60 -11.39 -2.33
CA THR A 270 -15.64 -12.39 -2.63
C THR A 270 -17.03 -11.94 -2.18
N ALA A 271 -17.15 -11.15 -1.12
CA ALA A 271 -18.41 -10.53 -0.72
C ALA A 271 -19.02 -9.61 -1.79
N SER A 272 -18.21 -9.10 -2.72
CA SER A 272 -18.66 -8.29 -3.85
C SER A 272 -19.12 -9.10 -5.07
N VAL A 273 -18.77 -10.39 -5.14
CA VAL A 273 -19.00 -11.26 -6.32
C VAL A 273 -20.17 -12.24 -6.10
N LEU A 274 -20.57 -12.49 -4.84
CA LEU A 274 -21.63 -13.44 -4.53
C LEU A 274 -23.03 -12.78 -4.47
N LYS A 275 -23.43 -12.15 -5.58
CA LYS A 275 -24.85 -11.93 -5.91
C LYS A 275 -25.05 -12.02 -7.42
#